data_4d10deec2e279433314574c7c663cce8
#
_entry.id   4d10deec2e279433314574c7c663cce8
#
_cell.length_a   1.000
_cell.length_b   1.000
_cell.length_c   1.000
_cell.angle_alpha   90.00
_cell.angle_beta   90.00
_cell.angle_gamma   90.00
#
_symmetry.space_group_name_H-M   'P 1'
#
loop_
_entity.id
_entity.type
_entity.pdbx_description
1 polymer ?
#
loop_
_entity_poly.entity_id
_entity_poly.type
_entity_poly.pdbx_seq_one_letter_code
_entity_poly.pdbx_strand_id
1 'polypeptide(L)' 'MSNVIKFPQNEEPKDIYEMTLPQLQAHYAAMQAELHALDQKEPRNMNSEAYEEWADEHEELEDYLDEILDRLEELCK' A
#
# COMPACT_ATOMS: atom_id res chain seq x y z
N MET A 1 31.17 -2.65 5.04
CA MET A 1 30.52 -2.57 5.16
C MET A 1 29.85 -2.24 5.24
N SER A 2 29.76 -2.31 5.13
CA SER A 2 28.87 -2.09 5.20
C SER A 2 28.19 -1.59 5.14
N ASN A 3 28.16 -1.60 4.98
CA ASN A 3 27.35 -1.17 4.96
C ASN A 3 26.55 -0.87 4.83
N VAL A 4 26.67 -1.11 4.70
CA VAL A 4 25.77 -0.96 4.64
C VAL A 4 24.98 -0.59 4.65
N ILE A 5 24.86 -0.66 4.55
CA ILE A 5 23.99 -0.32 4.54
C ILE A 5 23.24 0.06 4.70
N LYS A 6 23.12 0.23 4.79
CA LYS A 6 22.33 0.55 4.94
C LYS A 6 21.62 1.31 4.65
N PHE A 7 21.13 1.44 4.41
CA PHE A 7 20.30 2.06 4.09
C PHE A 7 19.56 2.56 4.29
N PRO A 8 19.81 2.86 4.25
CA PRO A 8 19.06 3.45 4.56
C PRO A 8 17.97 3.54 4.24
N GLN A 9 17.58 3.18 4.13
CA GLN A 9 16.55 3.24 4.06
C GLN A 9 15.80 4.07 4.68
N ASN A 10 15.97 4.54 5.16
CA ASN A 10 15.47 5.38 5.92
C ASN A 10 14.98 6.62 5.44
N GLU A 11 15.07 6.95 4.32
CA GLU A 11 14.60 8.16 3.79
C GLU A 11 13.15 8.20 3.63
N GLU A 12 12.53 7.06 3.45
CA GLU A 12 11.10 7.01 3.32
C GLU A 12 10.44 6.87 4.67
N PRO A 13 9.31 7.55 4.90
CA PRO A 13 8.57 7.29 6.12
C PRO A 13 8.16 5.84 6.15
N LYS A 14 8.38 5.22 7.27
CA LYS A 14 8.07 3.81 7.41
C LYS A 14 6.64 3.56 7.73
N ASP A 15 5.94 4.60 8.18
CA ASP A 15 4.60 4.44 8.71
C ASP A 15 3.75 5.60 8.25
N ILE A 16 2.49 5.33 7.96
CA ILE A 16 1.59 6.39 7.53
C ILE A 16 1.42 7.45 8.60
N TYR A 17 1.67 7.09 9.85
CA TYR A 17 1.55 8.07 10.94
C TYR A 17 2.70 9.07 10.96
N GLU A 18 3.77 8.79 10.24
CA GLU A 18 4.89 9.71 10.15
C GLU A 18 4.80 10.60 8.92
N MET A 19 3.87 10.32 8.04
CA MET A 19 3.76 11.08 6.79
C MET A 19 2.99 12.38 7.01
N THR A 20 3.41 13.39 6.24
CA THR A 20 2.66 14.65 6.21
C THR A 20 1.41 14.44 5.36
N LEU A 21 0.50 15.41 5.42
CA LEU A 21 -0.72 15.33 4.63
C LEU A 21 -0.44 15.19 3.13
N PRO A 22 0.43 16.01 2.52
CA PRO A 22 0.71 15.84 1.10
C PRO A 22 1.33 14.48 0.77
N GLN A 23 2.17 13.96 1.67
CA GLN A 23 2.77 12.65 1.46
C GLN A 23 1.72 11.56 1.49
N LEU A 24 0.79 11.65 2.43
CA LEU A 24 -0.29 10.68 2.53
C LEU A 24 -1.19 10.71 1.32
N GLN A 25 -1.48 11.91 0.83
CA GLN A 25 -2.33 12.04 -0.35
C GLN A 25 -1.68 11.38 -1.56
N ALA A 26 -0.39 11.62 -1.74
CA ALA A 26 0.34 11.02 -2.84
C ALA A 26 0.43 9.50 -2.68
N HIS A 27 0.65 9.06 -1.45
CA HIS A 27 0.75 7.64 -1.16
C HIS A 27 -0.58 6.93 -1.42
N TYR A 28 -1.67 7.56 -0.99
CA TYR A 28 -3.00 7.01 -1.21
C TYR A 28 -3.28 6.85 -2.70
N ALA A 29 -2.95 7.88 -3.48
CA ALA A 29 -3.16 7.82 -4.92
C ALA A 29 -2.34 6.71 -5.56
N ALA A 30 -1.09 6.56 -5.10
CA ALA A 30 -0.23 5.50 -5.62
C ALA A 30 -0.78 4.12 -5.28
N MET A 31 -1.27 3.95 -4.05
CA MET A 31 -1.81 2.67 -3.63
C MET A 31 -3.12 2.36 -4.36
N GLN A 32 -3.94 3.37 -4.62
CA GLN A 32 -5.15 3.17 -5.39
C GLN A 32 -4.83 2.70 -6.81
N ALA A 33 -3.79 3.28 -7.39
CA ALA A 33 -3.37 2.87 -8.73
C ALA A 33 -2.91 1.42 -8.72
N GLU A 34 -2.20 1.02 -7.67
CA GLU A 34 -1.75 -0.36 -7.56
C GLU A 34 -2.92 -1.31 -7.39
N LEU A 35 -3.91 -0.92 -6.58
CA LEU A 35 -5.09 -1.75 -6.41
C LEU A 35 -5.83 -1.90 -7.73
N HIS A 36 -5.93 -0.82 -8.48
CA HIS A 36 -6.59 -0.87 -9.77
C HIS A 36 -5.84 -1.80 -10.72
N ALA A 37 -4.52 -1.72 -10.72
CA ALA A 37 -3.71 -2.61 -11.54
C ALA A 37 -3.89 -4.07 -11.11
N LEU A 38 -3.98 -4.29 -9.81
CA LEU A 38 -4.18 -5.63 -9.29
C LEU A 38 -5.54 -6.17 -9.70
N ASP A 39 -6.57 -5.32 -9.70
CA ASP A 39 -7.90 -5.72 -10.17
C ASP A 39 -7.84 -6.26 -11.59
N GLN A 40 -6.97 -5.65 -12.43
CA GLN A 40 -6.85 -6.08 -13.81
C GLN A 40 -6.17 -7.42 -13.96
N LYS A 41 -5.53 -7.89 -12.90
CA LYS A 41 -4.77 -9.14 -12.93
C LYS A 41 -5.52 -10.30 -12.30
N GLU A 42 -6.79 -10.12 -12.04
CA GLU A 42 -7.59 -11.17 -11.41
C GLU A 42 -7.51 -12.46 -12.22
N PRO A 43 -7.07 -13.56 -11.60
CA PRO A 43 -7.02 -14.85 -12.31
C PRO A 43 -8.43 -15.33 -12.65
N ARG A 44 -8.54 -16.04 -13.75
CA ARG A 44 -9.82 -16.53 -14.20
C ARG A 44 -10.31 -17.73 -13.41
N ASN A 45 -9.37 -18.54 -12.95
CA ASN A 45 -9.72 -19.74 -12.23
C ASN A 45 -9.77 -19.46 -10.73
N MET A 46 -10.97 -19.37 -10.20
CA MET A 46 -11.18 -19.03 -8.80
C MET A 46 -10.72 -20.14 -7.86
N ASN A 47 -10.45 -21.31 -8.36
CA ASN A 47 -10.01 -22.43 -7.54
C ASN A 47 -8.51 -22.63 -7.58
N SER A 48 -7.77 -21.74 -8.24
CA SER A 48 -6.33 -21.89 -8.37
C SER A 48 -5.61 -21.23 -7.22
N GLU A 49 -4.36 -21.65 -7.01
CA GLU A 49 -3.49 -21.00 -6.04
C GLU A 49 -3.24 -19.56 -6.43
N ALA A 50 -3.15 -19.30 -7.73
CA ALA A 50 -2.92 -17.95 -8.20
C ALA A 50 -4.05 -17.02 -7.76
N TYR A 51 -5.28 -17.52 -7.79
CA TYR A 51 -6.41 -16.71 -7.35
C TYR A 51 -6.32 -16.44 -5.85
N GLU A 52 -5.96 -17.44 -5.06
CA GLU A 52 -5.83 -17.26 -3.62
C GLU A 52 -4.77 -16.22 -3.29
N GLU A 53 -3.64 -16.28 -3.97
CA GLU A 53 -2.59 -15.30 -3.75
C GLU A 53 -3.04 -13.91 -4.16
N TRP A 54 -3.71 -13.83 -5.28
CA TRP A 54 -4.24 -12.57 -5.76
C TRP A 54 -5.24 -11.97 -4.76
N ALA A 55 -6.12 -12.81 -4.25
CA ALA A 55 -7.14 -12.35 -3.30
C ALA A 55 -6.52 -11.86 -2.01
N ASP A 56 -5.49 -12.54 -1.54
CA ASP A 56 -4.77 -12.12 -0.35
C ASP A 56 -4.13 -10.75 -0.53
N GLU A 57 -3.47 -10.56 -1.65
CA GLU A 57 -2.84 -9.28 -1.95
C GLU A 57 -3.87 -8.18 -2.07
N HIS A 58 -4.98 -8.49 -2.72
CA HIS A 58 -6.06 -7.53 -2.91
C HIS A 58 -6.62 -7.10 -1.57
N GLU A 59 -6.85 -8.04 -0.69
CA GLU A 59 -7.41 -7.74 0.62
C GLU A 59 -6.44 -6.91 1.45
N GLU A 60 -5.17 -7.27 1.42
CA GLU A 60 -4.16 -6.51 2.17
C GLU A 60 -4.09 -5.07 1.69
N LEU A 61 -4.16 -4.90 0.38
CA LEU A 61 -4.06 -3.57 -0.20
C LEU A 61 -5.29 -2.74 0.16
N GLU A 62 -6.45 -3.35 0.14
CA GLU A 62 -7.68 -2.65 0.53
C GLU A 62 -7.64 -2.23 1.99
N ASP A 63 -7.15 -3.12 2.86
CA ASP A 63 -7.02 -2.78 4.27
C ASP A 63 -6.06 -1.62 4.48
N TYR A 64 -4.96 -1.66 3.75
CA TYR A 64 -3.97 -0.60 3.86
C TYR A 64 -4.54 0.74 3.39
N LEU A 65 -5.30 0.72 2.30
CA LEU A 65 -5.94 1.93 1.81
C LEU A 65 -6.91 2.51 2.84
N ASP A 66 -7.64 1.65 3.53
CA ASP A 66 -8.54 2.09 4.59
C ASP A 66 -7.78 2.79 5.70
N GLU A 67 -6.63 2.25 6.07
CA GLU A 67 -5.81 2.85 7.11
C GLU A 67 -5.32 4.23 6.69
N ILE A 68 -4.89 4.34 5.43
CA ILE A 68 -4.42 5.63 4.92
C ILE A 68 -5.56 6.64 4.94
N LEU A 69 -6.73 6.21 4.51
CA LEU A 69 -7.89 7.08 4.46
C LEU A 69 -8.27 7.57 5.85
N ASP A 70 -8.26 6.67 6.84
CA ASP A 70 -8.52 7.04 8.22
C ASP A 70 -7.54 8.11 8.69
N ARG A 71 -6.27 7.92 8.38
CA ARG A 71 -5.25 8.87 8.79
C ARG A 71 -5.44 10.21 8.10
N LEU A 72 -5.81 10.18 6.82
CA LEU A 72 -6.09 11.41 6.08
C LEU A 72 -7.23 12.18 6.73
N GLU A 73 -8.27 11.47 7.13
CA GLU A 73 -9.41 12.11 7.78
C GLU A 73 -9.00 12.74 9.10
N GLU A 74 -8.14 12.06 9.85
CA GLU A 74 -7.65 12.61 11.11
C GLU A 74 -6.90 13.91 10.91
N LEU A 75 -6.08 13.95 9.85
CA LEU A 75 -5.27 15.12 9.59
C LEU A 75 -6.08 16.27 9.02
N CYS A 76 -7.24 15.98 8.45
CA CYS A 76 -8.09 17.01 7.86
C CYS A 76 -9.10 17.60 8.85
N LYS A 77 -9.17 17.09 10.05
CA LYS A 77 -10.12 17.59 11.05
C LYS A 77 -9.73 18.91 11.66
#